data_2991cf0525e8e52b3c7092b6b1fcbc38
#
_entry.id   2991cf0525e8e52b3c7092b6b1fcbc38
#
_cell.length_a   1.000
_cell.length_b   1.000
_cell.length_c   1.000
_cell.angle_alpha   90.00
_cell.angle_beta   90.00
_cell.angle_gamma   90.00
#
_symmetry.space_group_name_H-M   'P 1'
#
loop_
_entity.id
_entity.type
_entity.pdbx_description
1 polymer ?
#
loop_
_entity_poly.entity_id
_entity_poly.type
_entity_poly.pdbx_seq_one_letter_code
_entity_poly.pdbx_strand_id
1 'polypeptide(L)'
;QAPGDRATGVARMGVRIARWLATPQAAAPTDLAQASLRQARENAYVDWAAADVWVGSTAPDIATAWAELFAAARARRNAHDVQFATLLADATSRGVLPDTLVPVESAVSRLLKPMVTAGNRLLVIIVDGMSTAVAAELAEEALPLGWYEVVPEADGARTAILAALPTLTTYSRTSLLTGTLKQGTQSDEKIGFPALTGGPVFHKADLVGSAGQALTGEVLAAIRSDV
;
A
#
# COMPACT_ATOMS: atom_id res chain seq x y z
N GLN A 1 6.95 4.03 -23.36
CA GLN A 1 6.48 2.68 -23.81
C GLN A 1 6.01 2.77 -25.26
N ALA A 2 6.41 1.80 -26.10
CA ALA A 2 5.89 1.69 -27.46
C ALA A 2 4.37 1.35 -27.42
N PRO A 3 3.57 1.80 -28.42
CA PRO A 3 2.12 1.53 -28.44
C PRO A 3 1.76 0.04 -28.34
N GLY A 4 2.60 -0.86 -28.88
CA GLY A 4 2.41 -2.30 -28.78
C GLY A 4 2.59 -2.86 -27.36
N ASP A 5 3.52 -2.29 -26.57
CA ASP A 5 3.76 -2.71 -25.20
C ASP A 5 2.57 -2.38 -24.29
N ARG A 6 1.93 -1.22 -24.53
CA ARG A 6 0.76 -0.80 -23.77
C ARG A 6 -0.45 -1.70 -24.04
N ALA A 7 -0.74 -2.02 -25.29
CA ALA A 7 -1.84 -2.90 -25.64
C ALA A 7 -1.68 -4.30 -25.03
N THR A 8 -0.45 -4.83 -25.07
CA THR A 8 -0.10 -6.11 -24.44
C THR A 8 -0.27 -6.05 -22.92
N GLY A 9 0.12 -4.93 -22.28
CA GLY A 9 -0.09 -4.69 -20.84
C GLY A 9 -1.57 -4.73 -20.47
N VAL A 10 -2.41 -3.96 -21.16
CA VAL A 10 -3.86 -3.94 -20.95
C VAL A 10 -4.48 -5.32 -21.17
N ALA A 11 -4.09 -6.05 -22.22
CA ALA A 11 -4.59 -7.40 -22.48
C ALA A 11 -4.24 -8.37 -21.33
N ARG A 12 -3.02 -8.29 -20.80
CA ARG A 12 -2.58 -9.08 -19.64
C ARG A 12 -3.44 -8.80 -18.41
N MET A 13 -3.77 -7.53 -18.15
CA MET A 13 -4.63 -7.13 -17.04
C MET A 13 -6.07 -7.58 -17.23
N GLY A 14 -6.60 -7.53 -18.46
CA GLY A 14 -7.90 -8.10 -18.78
C GLY A 14 -7.97 -9.60 -18.49
N VAL A 15 -6.93 -10.36 -18.85
CA VAL A 15 -6.83 -11.81 -18.53
C VAL A 15 -6.78 -12.03 -17.00
N ARG A 16 -6.07 -11.19 -16.25
CA ARG A 16 -6.04 -11.27 -14.77
C ARG A 16 -7.44 -11.10 -14.18
N ILE A 17 -8.18 -10.08 -14.63
CA ILE A 17 -9.56 -9.83 -14.19
C ILE A 17 -10.46 -11.01 -14.56
N ALA A 18 -10.39 -11.50 -15.80
CA ALA A 18 -11.21 -12.62 -16.24
C ALA A 18 -10.97 -13.89 -15.40
N ARG A 19 -9.70 -14.20 -15.12
CA ARG A 19 -9.33 -15.33 -14.24
C ARG A 19 -9.86 -15.14 -12.82
N TRP A 20 -9.71 -13.95 -12.27
CA TRP A 20 -10.24 -13.64 -10.94
C TRP A 20 -11.75 -13.77 -10.87
N LEU A 21 -12.48 -13.31 -11.88
CA LEU A 21 -13.93 -13.47 -11.97
C LEU A 21 -14.36 -14.94 -12.11
N ALA A 22 -13.60 -15.74 -12.85
CA ALA A 22 -13.83 -17.17 -13.03
C ALA A 22 -13.48 -17.99 -11.77
N THR A 23 -12.64 -17.48 -10.88
CA THR A 23 -12.28 -18.15 -9.64
C THR A 23 -13.45 -18.08 -8.64
N PRO A 24 -13.88 -19.22 -8.05
CA PRO A 24 -14.87 -19.21 -6.99
C PRO A 24 -14.50 -18.24 -5.89
N GLN A 25 -15.47 -17.51 -5.38
CA GLN A 25 -15.20 -16.59 -4.26
C GLN A 25 -14.82 -17.39 -3.02
N ALA A 26 -13.73 -16.97 -2.39
CA ALA A 26 -13.40 -17.45 -1.06
C ALA A 26 -14.51 -17.09 -0.06
N ALA A 27 -14.56 -17.80 1.07
CA ALA A 27 -15.51 -17.49 2.13
C ALA A 27 -15.41 -16.00 2.51
N ALA A 28 -16.55 -15.41 2.86
CA ALA A 28 -16.59 -14.04 3.34
C ALA A 28 -15.70 -13.88 4.58
N PRO A 29 -14.92 -12.78 4.70
CA PRO A 29 -14.13 -12.52 5.89
C PRO A 29 -15.05 -12.40 7.10
N THR A 30 -14.66 -13.01 8.21
CA THR A 30 -15.40 -13.01 9.45
C THR A 30 -14.98 -11.89 10.40
N ASP A 31 -13.82 -11.28 10.14
CA ASP A 31 -13.29 -10.17 10.92
C ASP A 31 -12.52 -9.16 10.04
N LEU A 32 -12.18 -8.02 10.65
CA LEU A 32 -11.49 -6.93 9.97
C LEU A 32 -10.08 -7.31 9.50
N ALA A 33 -9.38 -8.20 10.21
CA ALA A 33 -8.03 -8.63 9.81
C ALA A 33 -8.09 -9.43 8.51
N GLN A 34 -9.01 -10.39 8.40
CA GLN A 34 -9.22 -11.15 7.16
C GLN A 34 -9.65 -10.26 5.99
N ALA A 35 -10.51 -9.27 6.24
CA ALA A 35 -10.91 -8.31 5.22
C ALA A 35 -9.73 -7.44 4.75
N SER A 36 -8.87 -6.99 5.68
CA SER A 36 -7.65 -6.24 5.39
C SER A 36 -6.63 -7.06 4.60
N LEU A 37 -6.46 -8.32 4.97
CA LEU A 37 -5.60 -9.25 4.22
C LEU A 37 -6.11 -9.48 2.80
N ARG A 38 -7.42 -9.63 2.60
CA ARG A 38 -8.02 -9.73 1.26
C ARG A 38 -7.71 -8.47 0.44
N GLN A 39 -7.77 -7.28 1.05
CA GLN A 39 -7.41 -6.05 0.36
C GLN A 39 -5.95 -6.06 -0.07
N ALA A 40 -5.01 -6.43 0.79
CA ALA A 40 -3.58 -6.42 0.51
C ALA A 40 -3.14 -7.50 -0.49
N ARG A 41 -3.77 -8.68 -0.44
CA ARG A 41 -3.32 -9.88 -1.17
C ARG A 41 -4.07 -10.12 -2.49
N GLU A 42 -5.33 -9.71 -2.58
CA GLU A 42 -6.20 -9.97 -3.72
C GLU A 42 -6.68 -8.68 -4.39
N ASN A 43 -7.43 -7.85 -3.65
CA ASN A 43 -8.13 -6.71 -4.22
C ASN A 43 -7.18 -5.65 -4.80
N ALA A 44 -6.00 -5.45 -4.21
CA ALA A 44 -5.00 -4.51 -4.70
C ALA A 44 -4.59 -4.79 -6.16
N TYR A 45 -4.40 -6.06 -6.49
CA TYR A 45 -4.08 -6.48 -7.86
C TYR A 45 -5.25 -6.33 -8.82
N VAL A 46 -6.46 -6.56 -8.33
CA VAL A 46 -7.68 -6.39 -9.14
C VAL A 46 -7.94 -4.91 -9.40
N ASP A 47 -7.77 -4.07 -8.41
CA ASP A 47 -7.95 -2.62 -8.52
C ASP A 47 -6.92 -2.02 -9.50
N TRP A 48 -5.65 -2.46 -9.44
CA TRP A 48 -4.64 -2.10 -10.45
C TRP A 48 -5.05 -2.58 -11.84
N ALA A 49 -5.37 -3.86 -12.00
CA ALA A 49 -5.76 -4.40 -13.30
C ALA A 49 -7.00 -3.71 -13.88
N ALA A 50 -7.96 -3.34 -13.02
CA ALA A 50 -9.15 -2.60 -13.41
C ALA A 50 -8.82 -1.17 -13.88
N ALA A 51 -7.87 -0.50 -13.25
CA ALA A 51 -7.41 0.82 -13.67
C ALA A 51 -6.80 0.79 -15.08
N ASP A 52 -5.98 -0.22 -15.40
CA ASP A 52 -5.39 -0.39 -16.72
C ASP A 52 -6.45 -0.70 -17.79
N VAL A 53 -7.38 -1.61 -17.49
CA VAL A 53 -8.46 -1.97 -18.42
C VAL A 53 -9.43 -0.81 -18.65
N TRP A 54 -9.65 0.05 -17.65
CA TRP A 54 -10.47 1.26 -17.76
C TRP A 54 -10.01 2.21 -18.87
N VAL A 55 -8.73 2.25 -19.18
CA VAL A 55 -8.20 3.06 -20.29
C VAL A 55 -8.83 2.67 -21.64
N GLY A 56 -9.34 1.43 -21.75
CA GLY A 56 -10.10 0.97 -22.90
C GLY A 56 -9.24 0.59 -24.10
N SER A 57 -9.91 0.43 -25.25
CA SER A 57 -9.32 0.12 -26.54
C SER A 57 -9.96 0.97 -27.64
N THR A 58 -9.20 1.25 -28.69
CA THR A 58 -9.72 1.92 -29.90
C THR A 58 -10.51 0.95 -30.81
N ALA A 59 -10.35 -0.37 -30.62
CA ALA A 59 -11.12 -1.38 -31.35
C ALA A 59 -12.47 -1.60 -30.65
N PRO A 60 -13.63 -1.38 -31.33
CA PRO A 60 -14.95 -1.38 -30.70
C PRO A 60 -15.30 -2.68 -29.97
N ASP A 61 -15.00 -3.82 -30.57
CA ASP A 61 -15.30 -5.13 -29.97
C ASP A 61 -14.49 -5.37 -28.68
N ILE A 62 -13.22 -4.96 -28.70
CA ILE A 62 -12.34 -5.05 -27.54
C ILE A 62 -12.80 -4.04 -26.48
N ALA A 63 -13.19 -2.84 -26.85
CA ALA A 63 -13.68 -1.83 -25.92
C ALA A 63 -14.94 -2.32 -25.18
N THR A 64 -15.87 -2.99 -25.88
CA THR A 64 -17.06 -3.58 -25.28
C THR A 64 -16.68 -4.66 -24.27
N ALA A 65 -15.82 -5.60 -24.66
CA ALA A 65 -15.36 -6.66 -23.75
C ALA A 65 -14.64 -6.11 -22.50
N TRP A 66 -13.84 -5.05 -22.64
CA TRP A 66 -13.19 -4.39 -21.49
C TRP A 66 -14.22 -3.72 -20.59
N ALA A 67 -15.22 -3.06 -21.14
CA ALA A 67 -16.29 -2.44 -20.36
C ALA A 67 -17.09 -3.47 -19.53
N GLU A 68 -17.40 -4.61 -20.11
CA GLU A 68 -18.09 -5.72 -19.42
C GLU A 68 -17.22 -6.31 -18.29
N LEU A 69 -15.95 -6.59 -18.57
CA LEU A 69 -15.00 -7.07 -17.56
C LEU A 69 -14.84 -6.09 -16.40
N PHE A 70 -14.68 -4.80 -16.73
CA PHE A 70 -14.56 -3.75 -15.72
C PHE A 70 -15.82 -3.65 -14.86
N ALA A 71 -17.01 -3.69 -15.49
CA ALA A 71 -18.28 -3.63 -14.75
C ALA A 71 -18.45 -4.82 -13.81
N ALA A 72 -18.13 -6.03 -14.27
CA ALA A 72 -18.20 -7.24 -13.45
C ALA A 72 -17.19 -7.21 -12.29
N ALA A 73 -15.94 -6.80 -12.55
CA ALA A 73 -14.91 -6.66 -11.53
C ALA A 73 -15.32 -5.64 -10.47
N ARG A 74 -15.84 -4.50 -10.90
CA ARG A 74 -16.28 -3.43 -10.02
C ARG A 74 -17.47 -3.85 -9.15
N ALA A 75 -18.41 -4.60 -9.69
CA ALA A 75 -19.56 -5.12 -8.92
C ALA A 75 -19.09 -6.05 -7.79
N ARG A 76 -18.17 -6.99 -8.07
CA ARG A 76 -17.58 -7.89 -7.06
C ARG A 76 -16.73 -7.11 -6.05
N ARG A 77 -15.93 -6.12 -6.50
CA ARG A 77 -15.13 -5.26 -5.62
C ARG A 77 -16.01 -4.42 -4.68
N ASN A 78 -17.10 -3.83 -5.17
CA ASN A 78 -18.03 -3.10 -4.34
C ASN A 78 -18.65 -3.98 -3.23
N ALA A 79 -18.95 -5.25 -3.53
CA ALA A 79 -19.41 -6.18 -2.50
C ALA A 79 -18.34 -6.43 -1.41
N HIS A 80 -17.07 -6.56 -1.80
CA HIS A 80 -15.97 -6.67 -0.84
C HIS A 80 -15.81 -5.39 0.01
N ASP A 81 -15.97 -4.22 -0.59
CA ASP A 81 -15.86 -2.93 0.11
C ASP A 81 -16.99 -2.74 1.13
N VAL A 82 -18.21 -3.16 0.80
CA VAL A 82 -19.34 -3.15 1.75
C VAL A 82 -19.06 -4.09 2.94
N GLN A 83 -18.53 -5.28 2.69
CA GLN A 83 -18.13 -6.21 3.75
C GLN A 83 -17.04 -5.60 4.64
N PHE A 84 -16.00 -5.04 4.04
CA PHE A 84 -14.93 -4.37 4.77
C PHE A 84 -15.47 -3.22 5.63
N ALA A 85 -16.29 -2.35 5.06
CA ALA A 85 -16.89 -1.21 5.77
C ALA A 85 -17.74 -1.65 6.97
N THR A 86 -18.49 -2.74 6.82
CA THR A 86 -19.30 -3.31 7.90
C THR A 86 -18.42 -3.82 9.05
N LEU A 87 -17.36 -4.57 8.72
CA LEU A 87 -16.43 -5.09 9.72
C LEU A 87 -15.61 -3.98 10.40
N LEU A 88 -15.25 -2.94 9.64
CA LEU A 88 -14.55 -1.76 10.17
C LEU A 88 -15.46 -0.98 11.15
N ALA A 89 -16.72 -0.74 10.79
CA ALA A 89 -17.68 -0.06 11.64
C ALA A 89 -17.91 -0.83 12.93
N ASP A 90 -18.07 -2.15 12.86
CA ASP A 90 -18.25 -3.02 14.01
C ASP A 90 -17.02 -3.02 14.93
N ALA A 91 -15.81 -3.18 14.39
CA ALA A 91 -14.57 -3.12 15.16
C ALA A 91 -14.37 -1.75 15.82
N THR A 92 -14.66 -0.67 15.09
CA THR A 92 -14.58 0.71 15.61
C THR A 92 -15.58 0.93 16.74
N SER A 93 -16.81 0.47 16.59
CA SER A 93 -17.86 0.63 17.62
C SER A 93 -17.54 -0.12 18.90
N ARG A 94 -16.87 -1.27 18.80
CA ARG A 94 -16.43 -2.06 19.95
C ARG A 94 -15.12 -1.56 20.57
N GLY A 95 -14.38 -0.71 19.87
CA GLY A 95 -13.06 -0.23 20.30
C GLY A 95 -12.01 -1.36 20.37
N VAL A 96 -12.21 -2.47 19.65
CA VAL A 96 -11.34 -3.65 19.69
C VAL A 96 -10.92 -4.01 18.26
N LEU A 97 -9.63 -4.05 18.02
CA LEU A 97 -9.05 -4.54 16.77
C LEU A 97 -8.54 -5.99 16.97
N PRO A 98 -8.61 -6.85 15.96
CA PRO A 98 -7.97 -8.17 16.00
C PRO A 98 -6.47 -8.05 16.23
N ASP A 99 -5.88 -8.89 17.07
CA ASP A 99 -4.45 -8.88 17.40
C ASP A 99 -3.54 -9.10 16.19
N THR A 100 -4.03 -9.82 15.19
CA THR A 100 -3.35 -10.07 13.91
C THR A 100 -3.33 -8.88 12.98
N LEU A 101 -4.17 -7.88 13.21
CA LEU A 101 -4.18 -6.64 12.44
C LEU A 101 -3.08 -5.70 12.95
N VAL A 102 -2.40 -5.03 12.04
CA VAL A 102 -1.38 -4.03 12.37
C VAL A 102 -1.99 -2.64 12.19
N PRO A 103 -2.37 -1.93 13.26
CA PRO A 103 -2.74 -0.53 13.14
C PRO A 103 -1.52 0.32 12.83
N VAL A 104 -1.71 1.44 12.12
CA VAL A 104 -0.64 2.26 11.58
C VAL A 104 0.36 2.75 12.64
N GLU A 105 -0.10 3.10 13.82
CA GLU A 105 0.75 3.54 14.94
C GLU A 105 1.63 2.42 15.50
N SER A 106 1.28 1.16 15.25
CA SER A 106 2.08 0.01 15.68
C SER A 106 3.04 -0.49 14.59
N ALA A 107 2.93 0.01 13.37
CA ALA A 107 3.65 -0.55 12.22
C ALA A 107 5.18 -0.46 12.39
N VAL A 108 5.70 0.68 12.84
CA VAL A 108 7.14 0.85 13.06
C VAL A 108 7.64 -0.12 14.14
N SER A 109 6.96 -0.20 15.28
CA SER A 109 7.37 -1.06 16.40
C SER A 109 7.24 -2.55 16.09
N ARG A 110 6.19 -2.95 15.35
CA ARG A 110 5.91 -4.36 15.06
C ARG A 110 6.65 -4.90 13.84
N LEU A 111 6.88 -4.07 12.81
CA LEU A 111 7.44 -4.52 11.53
C LEU A 111 8.88 -4.04 11.32
N LEU A 112 9.20 -2.78 11.60
CA LEU A 112 10.51 -2.21 11.27
C LEU A 112 11.53 -2.40 12.40
N LYS A 113 11.13 -2.16 13.65
CA LYS A 113 12.03 -2.26 14.79
C LYS A 113 12.68 -3.65 14.96
N PRO A 114 11.98 -4.78 14.76
CA PRO A 114 12.61 -6.10 14.78
C PRO A 114 13.71 -6.26 13.72
N MET A 115 13.53 -5.69 12.53
CA MET A 115 14.54 -5.73 11.46
C MET A 115 15.80 -4.93 11.83
N VAL A 116 15.63 -3.74 12.38
CA VAL A 116 16.76 -2.93 12.88
C VAL A 116 17.48 -3.64 14.03
N THR A 117 16.73 -4.22 14.96
CA THR A 117 17.31 -4.98 16.09
C THR A 117 18.11 -6.20 15.62
N ALA A 118 17.71 -6.80 14.50
CA ALA A 118 18.45 -7.89 13.84
C ALA A 118 19.69 -7.41 13.06
N GLY A 119 20.02 -6.12 13.12
CA GLY A 119 21.21 -5.53 12.47
C GLY A 119 21.00 -5.13 11.02
N ASN A 120 19.76 -5.14 10.51
CA ASN A 120 19.49 -4.66 9.17
C ASN A 120 19.45 -3.13 9.12
N ARG A 121 19.94 -2.58 8.02
CA ARG A 121 19.81 -1.16 7.70
C ARG A 121 18.53 -0.93 6.93
N LEU A 122 17.75 0.06 7.31
CA LEU A 122 16.45 0.33 6.69
C LEU A 122 16.38 1.76 6.17
N LEU A 123 15.99 1.88 4.91
CA LEU A 123 15.48 3.13 4.35
C LEU A 123 13.95 3.03 4.27
N VAL A 124 13.26 3.83 5.06
CA VAL A 124 11.79 3.87 5.08
C VAL A 124 11.31 4.99 4.18
N ILE A 125 10.65 4.63 3.08
CA ILE A 125 10.06 5.59 2.15
C ILE A 125 8.55 5.61 2.36
N ILE A 126 8.01 6.76 2.78
CA ILE A 126 6.59 6.95 2.99
C ILE A 126 6.02 7.72 1.80
N VAL A 127 5.15 7.06 1.03
CA VAL A 127 4.44 7.65 -0.09
C VAL A 127 3.02 7.98 0.35
N ASP A 128 2.79 9.26 0.62
CA ASP A 128 1.50 9.77 1.09
C ASP A 128 0.42 9.66 -0.01
N GLY A 129 -0.76 9.19 0.36
CA GLY A 129 -1.89 9.02 -0.55
C GLY A 129 -1.76 7.86 -1.55
N MET A 130 -0.75 7.00 -1.41
CA MET A 130 -0.59 5.83 -2.29
C MET A 130 -1.66 4.77 -1.98
N SER A 131 -2.40 4.35 -3.02
CA SER A 131 -3.34 3.24 -2.90
C SER A 131 -2.61 1.89 -2.86
N THR A 132 -3.27 0.85 -2.33
CA THR A 132 -2.74 -0.52 -2.35
C THR A 132 -2.56 -1.04 -3.78
N ALA A 133 -3.36 -0.57 -4.74
CA ALA A 133 -3.21 -0.88 -6.16
C ALA A 133 -1.88 -0.38 -6.72
N VAL A 134 -1.55 0.90 -6.47
CA VAL A 134 -0.26 1.50 -6.88
C VAL A 134 0.92 0.83 -6.17
N ALA A 135 0.76 0.45 -4.90
CA ALA A 135 1.79 -0.30 -4.19
C ALA A 135 2.05 -1.68 -4.82
N ALA A 136 1.00 -2.38 -5.27
CA ALA A 136 1.12 -3.66 -5.96
C ALA A 136 1.81 -3.51 -7.32
N GLU A 137 1.47 -2.48 -8.08
CA GLU A 137 2.11 -2.13 -9.36
C GLU A 137 3.59 -1.82 -9.16
N LEU A 138 3.92 -0.95 -8.21
CA LEU A 138 5.29 -0.58 -7.89
C LEU A 138 6.16 -1.79 -7.53
N ALA A 139 5.64 -2.71 -6.72
CA ALA A 139 6.35 -3.91 -6.33
C ALA A 139 6.65 -4.82 -7.54
N GLU A 140 5.70 -5.01 -8.47
CA GLU A 140 5.94 -5.78 -9.70
C GLU A 140 6.93 -5.07 -10.65
N GLU A 141 6.82 -3.75 -10.80
CA GLU A 141 7.71 -2.98 -11.68
C GLU A 141 9.14 -2.84 -11.14
N ALA A 142 9.34 -3.01 -9.85
CA ALA A 142 10.65 -3.00 -9.21
C ALA A 142 11.46 -4.31 -9.47
N LEU A 143 10.79 -5.43 -9.74
CA LEU A 143 11.44 -6.73 -9.96
C LEU A 143 12.48 -6.71 -11.10
N PRO A 144 12.19 -6.19 -12.31
CA PRO A 144 13.19 -6.15 -13.38
C PRO A 144 14.34 -5.18 -13.10
N LEU A 145 14.22 -4.33 -12.09
CA LEU A 145 15.27 -3.43 -11.61
C LEU A 145 16.17 -4.08 -10.53
N GLY A 146 15.93 -5.35 -10.20
CA GLY A 146 16.71 -6.10 -9.22
C GLY A 146 16.22 -5.94 -7.77
N TRP A 147 15.06 -5.36 -7.55
CA TRP A 147 14.43 -5.28 -6.23
C TRP A 147 13.52 -6.48 -5.98
N TYR A 148 13.48 -6.96 -4.76
CA TYR A 148 12.65 -8.08 -4.35
C TYR A 148 11.77 -7.67 -3.18
N GLU A 149 10.49 -8.03 -3.25
CA GLU A 149 9.59 -7.87 -2.11
C GLU A 149 9.90 -8.96 -1.07
N VAL A 150 10.08 -8.53 0.18
CA VAL A 150 10.27 -9.41 1.33
C VAL A 150 9.05 -9.27 2.25
N VAL A 151 8.50 -10.36 2.69
CA VAL A 151 7.35 -10.39 3.58
C VAL A 151 7.72 -11.04 4.91
N PRO A 152 7.19 -10.58 6.05
CA PRO A 152 7.58 -11.07 7.37
C PRO A 152 7.00 -12.44 7.71
N GLU A 153 6.01 -12.91 6.96
CA GLU A 153 5.30 -14.14 7.24
C GLU A 153 5.79 -15.32 6.40
N ALA A 154 5.81 -16.50 7.00
CA ALA A 154 6.28 -17.73 6.35
C ALA A 154 5.43 -18.17 5.15
N ASP A 155 4.19 -17.69 5.03
CA ASP A 155 3.30 -17.96 3.90
C ASP A 155 3.62 -17.13 2.66
N GLY A 156 4.61 -16.24 2.73
CA GLY A 156 5.04 -15.40 1.63
C GLY A 156 4.03 -14.31 1.25
N ALA A 157 3.16 -13.92 2.15
CA ALA A 157 2.07 -13.00 1.88
C ALA A 157 2.26 -11.63 2.55
N ARG A 158 1.75 -10.58 1.88
CA ARG A 158 1.81 -9.20 2.39
C ARG A 158 1.03 -9.04 3.69
N THR A 159 1.63 -8.30 4.62
CA THR A 159 0.94 -7.85 5.84
C THR A 159 0.07 -6.63 5.55
N ALA A 160 -1.17 -6.65 6.02
CA ALA A 160 -2.04 -5.49 5.94
C ALA A 160 -1.80 -4.55 7.12
N ILE A 161 -1.68 -3.26 6.84
CA ILE A 161 -1.63 -2.19 7.83
C ILE A 161 -2.92 -1.38 7.73
N LEU A 162 -3.60 -1.20 8.85
CA LEU A 162 -4.83 -0.39 8.92
C LEU A 162 -4.45 1.07 9.17
N ALA A 163 -4.88 1.96 8.28
CA ALA A 163 -4.71 3.40 8.44
C ALA A 163 -5.51 3.94 9.65
N ALA A 164 -5.07 5.05 10.22
CA ALA A 164 -5.84 5.77 11.22
C ALA A 164 -7.15 6.33 10.63
N LEU A 165 -8.18 6.43 11.44
CA LEU A 165 -9.44 7.06 11.06
C LEU A 165 -9.57 8.42 11.77
N PRO A 166 -9.89 9.50 11.02
CA PRO A 166 -9.99 9.58 9.54
C PRO A 166 -8.64 9.40 8.86
N THR A 167 -8.64 8.91 7.61
CA THR A 167 -7.43 8.61 6.82
C THR A 167 -6.75 9.88 6.28
N LEU A 168 -6.63 10.90 7.12
CA LEU A 168 -5.94 12.15 6.79
C LEU A 168 -4.45 12.02 7.08
N THR A 169 -3.61 12.67 6.28
CA THR A 169 -2.15 12.70 6.46
C THR A 169 -1.75 13.09 7.87
N THR A 170 -2.39 14.12 8.43
CA THR A 170 -2.13 14.60 9.81
C THR A 170 -2.48 13.60 10.91
N TYR A 171 -3.28 12.58 10.60
CA TYR A 171 -3.54 11.46 11.52
C TYR A 171 -2.68 10.25 11.18
N SER A 172 -2.79 9.69 9.96
CA SER A 172 -2.16 8.41 9.62
C SER A 172 -0.63 8.50 9.61
N ARG A 173 -0.04 9.53 8.96
CA ARG A 173 1.40 9.66 8.90
C ARG A 173 2.00 10.03 10.26
N THR A 174 1.37 10.96 10.98
CA THR A 174 1.84 11.30 12.33
C THR A 174 1.74 10.10 13.27
N SER A 175 0.64 9.34 13.22
CA SER A 175 0.51 8.12 14.04
C SER A 175 1.58 7.08 13.71
N LEU A 176 1.86 6.87 12.42
CA LEU A 176 2.94 5.99 11.96
C LEU A 176 4.30 6.40 12.53
N LEU A 177 4.64 7.69 12.38
CA LEU A 177 5.98 8.21 12.71
C LEU A 177 6.19 8.48 14.20
N THR A 178 5.12 8.60 14.98
CA THR A 178 5.22 8.82 16.44
C THR A 178 4.95 7.57 17.26
N GLY A 179 4.44 6.50 16.64
CA GLY A 179 4.05 5.27 17.35
C GLY A 179 2.82 5.43 18.26
N THR A 180 2.05 6.48 18.06
CA THR A 180 0.87 6.80 18.90
C THR A 180 -0.25 7.33 18.02
N LEU A 181 -1.45 6.79 18.19
CA LEU A 181 -2.64 7.26 17.47
C LEU A 181 -2.96 8.71 17.86
N LYS A 182 -2.62 9.65 17.01
CA LYS A 182 -2.85 11.08 17.23
C LYS A 182 -2.87 11.89 15.96
N GLN A 183 -3.50 13.05 16.03
CA GLN A 183 -3.29 14.13 15.06
C GLN A 183 -2.01 14.90 15.40
N GLY A 184 -1.27 15.32 14.38
CA GLY A 184 -0.07 16.12 14.58
C GLY A 184 0.45 16.75 13.29
N THR A 185 1.68 17.27 13.39
CA THR A 185 2.37 18.04 12.38
C THR A 185 3.71 17.40 12.02
N GLN A 186 4.38 17.92 10.99
CA GLN A 186 5.76 17.52 10.66
C GLN A 186 6.74 17.70 11.82
N SER A 187 6.51 18.68 12.71
CA SER A 187 7.32 18.88 13.91
C SER A 187 7.17 17.72 14.90
N ASP A 188 5.95 17.22 15.10
CA ASP A 188 5.71 16.03 15.92
C ASP A 188 6.41 14.80 15.34
N GLU A 189 6.40 14.66 14.01
CA GLU A 189 7.03 13.55 13.30
C GLU A 189 8.56 13.60 13.41
N LYS A 190 9.17 14.81 13.29
CA LYS A 190 10.62 15.04 13.45
C LYS A 190 11.11 14.77 14.88
N ILE A 191 10.24 14.80 15.86
CA ILE A 191 10.55 14.44 17.24
C ILE A 191 10.26 12.96 17.51
N GLY A 192 9.10 12.48 17.06
CA GLY A 192 8.58 11.16 17.39
C GLY A 192 9.36 10.02 16.72
N PHE A 193 9.66 10.14 15.43
CA PHE A 193 10.34 9.07 14.71
C PHE A 193 11.75 8.79 15.22
N PRO A 194 12.62 9.80 15.44
CA PRO A 194 13.92 9.57 16.07
C PRO A 194 13.82 8.97 17.48
N ALA A 195 12.84 9.40 18.28
CA ALA A 195 12.62 8.82 19.61
C ALA A 195 12.20 7.34 19.54
N LEU A 196 11.49 6.94 18.49
CA LEU A 196 11.02 5.58 18.29
C LEU A 196 12.08 4.65 17.69
N THR A 197 12.92 5.16 16.79
CA THR A 197 13.83 4.36 15.95
C THR A 197 15.31 4.70 16.10
N GLY A 198 15.65 5.89 16.58
CA GLY A 198 17.01 6.44 16.57
C GLY A 198 17.41 7.08 15.23
N GLY A 199 16.62 6.89 14.16
CA GLY A 199 16.94 7.40 12.83
C GLY A 199 16.28 8.76 12.53
N PRO A 200 16.83 9.56 11.59
CA PRO A 200 16.26 10.83 11.19
C PRO A 200 15.00 10.64 10.34
N VAL A 201 14.18 11.71 10.24
CA VAL A 201 13.07 11.80 9.29
C VAL A 201 13.23 13.04 8.43
N PHE A 202 13.04 12.87 7.13
CA PHE A 202 13.08 13.93 6.14
C PHE A 202 11.71 14.06 5.47
N HIS A 203 11.19 15.27 5.39
CA HIS A 203 9.97 15.58 4.65
C HIS A 203 10.31 16.07 3.23
N LYS A 204 9.30 16.14 2.37
CA LYS A 204 9.47 16.56 0.97
C LYS A 204 10.32 17.83 0.82
N ALA A 205 10.13 18.81 1.70
CA ALA A 205 10.89 20.06 1.65
C ALA A 205 12.38 19.89 2.03
N ASP A 206 12.71 18.87 2.79
CA ASP A 206 14.08 18.56 3.22
C ASP A 206 14.84 17.75 2.15
N LEU A 207 14.11 17.07 1.23
CA LEU A 207 14.69 16.13 0.27
C LEU A 207 15.46 16.80 -0.87
N VAL A 208 14.99 17.96 -1.32
CA VAL A 208 15.48 18.60 -2.56
C VAL A 208 16.09 19.95 -2.23
N GLY A 209 17.32 20.16 -2.70
CA GLY A 209 17.98 21.46 -2.57
C GLY A 209 17.27 22.57 -3.35
N SER A 210 17.66 23.82 -3.14
CA SER A 210 17.06 25.02 -3.76
C SER A 210 17.04 25.01 -5.31
N ALA A 211 17.90 24.19 -5.93
CA ALA A 211 17.95 23.98 -7.38
C ALA A 211 16.96 22.90 -7.89
N GLY A 212 16.25 22.22 -7.01
CA GLY A 212 15.16 21.28 -7.37
C GLY A 212 15.56 19.97 -8.06
N GLN A 213 16.87 19.66 -8.18
CA GLN A 213 17.33 18.56 -9.02
C GLN A 213 18.11 17.45 -8.29
N ALA A 214 18.51 17.67 -7.06
CA ALA A 214 19.31 16.68 -6.31
C ALA A 214 18.88 16.62 -4.84
N LEU A 215 19.09 15.47 -4.22
CA LEU A 215 18.93 15.31 -2.78
C LEU A 215 19.89 16.24 -2.04
N THR A 216 19.44 16.79 -0.91
CA THR A 216 20.27 17.65 -0.06
C THR A 216 21.48 16.88 0.48
N GLY A 217 22.55 17.58 0.79
CA GLY A 217 23.76 16.97 1.38
C GLY A 217 23.46 16.25 2.70
N GLU A 218 22.51 16.75 3.47
CA GLU A 218 22.07 16.15 4.74
C GLU A 218 21.41 14.78 4.51
N VAL A 219 20.46 14.71 3.55
CA VAL A 219 19.80 13.44 3.17
C VAL A 219 20.83 12.43 2.64
N LEU A 220 21.73 12.89 1.75
CA LEU A 220 22.77 12.01 1.22
C LEU A 220 23.73 11.51 2.31
N ALA A 221 24.07 12.36 3.28
CA ALA A 221 24.90 11.95 4.42
C ALA A 221 24.18 10.92 5.29
N ALA A 222 22.90 11.12 5.57
CA ALA A 222 22.10 10.14 6.33
C ALA A 222 22.02 8.78 5.63
N ILE A 223 21.76 8.77 4.30
CA ILE A 223 21.74 7.52 3.51
C ILE A 223 23.13 6.84 3.51
N ARG A 224 24.22 7.61 3.45
CA ARG A 224 25.60 7.08 3.37
C ARG A 224 26.17 6.71 4.72
N SER A 225 25.81 7.39 5.80
CA SER A 225 26.32 7.08 7.14
C SER A 225 25.87 5.72 7.65
N ASP A 226 24.80 5.22 7.05
CA ASP A 226 24.24 3.91 7.35
C ASP A 226 24.72 2.83 6.35
N VAL A 227 25.67 3.16 5.47
CA VAL A 227 26.39 2.23 4.57
C VAL A 227 27.78 1.87 5.17
#